data_1fb695abcc6dc8c550440d651cd43591
#
_entry.id   1fb695abcc6dc8c550440d651cd43591
#
_cell.length_a   1.000
_cell.length_b   1.000
_cell.length_c   1.000
_cell.angle_alpha   90.00
_cell.angle_beta   90.00
_cell.angle_gamma   90.00
#
_symmetry.space_group_name_H-M   'P 1'
#
loop_
_entity.id
_entity.type
_entity.pdbx_description
1 polymer ?
#
loop_
_entity_poly.entity_id
_entity_poly.type
_entity_poly.pdbx_seq_one_letter_code
_entity_poly.pdbx_strand_id
1 'polypeptide(L)'
;MSTQVARPAAPARSGVATALGWLLTIGLNVVAPIVTYHFLTDSRGWEEFPALLLSGAWPVLDTVIHVIWRRKVDEFAVVTMVFLVITAVVGLVGDQSARTLLIKDSVVTGLFGVLCLATLLAKRPLMFYFGRKFATDGTAESTAWWNGLWQYEGFRTTMRRMTLVWGVAYVIEALVRVVLSYSVNTKTMVVVSPIMVYGVLAALGVWTALYGKRSQAEGERREAEAKAQAEAGAGSEAAREDRSEPAEAGRGGAPA
;
A
#
# COMPACT_ATOMS: atom_id res chain seq x y z
N MET A 1 -7.16 27.53 14.36
CA MET A 1 -6.11 27.59 13.31
C MET A 1 -5.96 26.22 12.69
N SER A 2 -6.69 25.94 11.61
CA SER A 2 -6.64 24.65 10.91
C SER A 2 -5.47 24.72 9.95
N THR A 3 -4.35 24.11 10.33
CA THR A 3 -3.20 23.93 9.42
C THR A 3 -3.63 22.90 8.38
N GLN A 4 -4.06 23.34 7.20
CA GLN A 4 -4.12 22.47 6.04
C GLN A 4 -2.72 21.90 5.86
N VAL A 5 -2.58 20.59 6.08
CA VAL A 5 -1.33 19.86 5.78
C VAL A 5 -1.25 19.75 4.27
N ALA A 6 -0.78 20.82 3.61
CA ALA A 6 -0.58 20.86 2.17
C ALA A 6 0.40 19.75 1.79
N ARG A 7 0.08 19.06 0.69
CA ARG A 7 1.00 18.08 0.10
C ARG A 7 2.24 18.82 -0.37
N PRO A 8 3.46 18.42 0.07
CA PRO A 8 4.69 19.04 -0.43
C PRO A 8 4.76 18.92 -1.95
N ALA A 9 5.17 20.00 -2.63
CA ALA A 9 5.43 19.97 -4.06
C ALA A 9 6.58 19.00 -4.33
N ALA A 10 6.38 18.05 -5.25
CA ALA A 10 7.42 17.12 -5.65
C ALA A 10 8.62 17.91 -6.23
N PRO A 11 9.86 17.66 -5.76
CA PRO A 11 11.02 18.30 -6.35
C PRO A 11 11.12 17.91 -7.82
N ALA A 12 11.29 18.91 -8.71
CA ALA A 12 11.48 18.70 -10.13
C ALA A 12 12.79 17.95 -10.35
N ARG A 13 12.73 16.63 -10.42
CA ARG A 13 13.86 15.80 -10.84
C ARG A 13 14.08 16.05 -12.33
N SER A 14 15.32 16.28 -12.77
CA SER A 14 15.61 16.36 -14.19
C SER A 14 15.14 15.09 -14.88
N GLY A 15 14.40 15.21 -15.98
CA GLY A 15 13.83 14.07 -16.71
C GLY A 15 14.86 13.01 -17.06
N VAL A 16 16.11 13.42 -17.29
CA VAL A 16 17.26 12.53 -17.58
C VAL A 16 17.63 11.66 -16.38
N ALA A 17 17.70 12.19 -15.17
CA ALA A 17 18.02 11.40 -13.98
C ALA A 17 16.91 10.39 -13.63
N THR A 18 15.66 10.76 -13.91
CA THR A 18 14.51 9.87 -13.75
C THR A 18 14.53 8.76 -14.79
N ALA A 19 14.79 9.10 -16.07
CA ALA A 19 14.89 8.12 -17.15
C ALA A 19 16.04 7.12 -16.92
N LEU A 20 17.21 7.60 -16.50
CA LEU A 20 18.36 6.74 -16.19
C LEU A 20 18.05 5.80 -15.01
N GLY A 21 17.36 6.27 -13.98
CA GLY A 21 16.91 5.44 -12.87
C GLY A 21 15.97 4.32 -13.33
N TRP A 22 15.00 4.62 -14.20
CA TRP A 22 14.11 3.62 -14.78
C TRP A 22 14.85 2.62 -15.66
N LEU A 23 15.80 3.06 -16.50
CA LEU A 23 16.61 2.18 -17.34
C LEU A 23 17.46 1.23 -16.50
N LEU A 24 18.09 1.69 -15.43
CA LEU A 24 18.84 0.84 -14.51
C LEU A 24 17.94 -0.16 -13.79
N THR A 25 16.77 0.27 -13.33
CA THR A 25 15.80 -0.62 -12.68
C THR A 25 15.31 -1.72 -13.64
N ILE A 26 14.94 -1.37 -14.86
CA ILE A 26 14.53 -2.34 -15.88
C ILE A 26 15.71 -3.24 -16.26
N GLY A 27 16.89 -2.68 -16.43
CA GLY A 27 18.10 -3.43 -16.76
C GLY A 27 18.42 -4.50 -15.71
N LEU A 28 18.46 -4.14 -14.43
CA LEU A 28 18.79 -5.04 -13.33
C LEU A 28 17.67 -6.02 -12.97
N ASN A 29 16.41 -5.58 -13.06
CA ASN A 29 15.28 -6.40 -12.57
C ASN A 29 14.56 -7.19 -13.67
N VAL A 30 14.80 -6.88 -14.94
CA VAL A 30 14.17 -7.58 -16.06
C VAL A 30 15.22 -8.15 -17.01
N VAL A 31 16.10 -7.30 -17.55
CA VAL A 31 17.04 -7.72 -18.58
C VAL A 31 18.13 -8.67 -18.02
N ALA A 32 18.74 -8.34 -16.90
CA ALA A 32 19.79 -9.16 -16.30
C ALA A 32 19.30 -10.58 -15.91
N PRO A 33 18.13 -10.76 -15.27
CA PRO A 33 17.56 -12.09 -15.04
C PRO A 33 17.38 -12.90 -16.33
N ILE A 34 16.76 -12.29 -17.35
CA ILE A 34 16.48 -12.97 -18.63
C ILE A 34 17.79 -13.41 -19.32
N VAL A 35 18.76 -12.50 -19.42
CA VAL A 35 20.06 -12.80 -20.03
C VAL A 35 20.80 -13.88 -19.24
N THR A 36 20.79 -13.82 -17.91
CA THR A 36 21.42 -14.82 -17.06
C THR A 36 20.77 -16.19 -17.22
N TYR A 37 19.44 -16.24 -17.25
CA TYR A 37 18.68 -17.49 -17.45
C TYR A 37 19.07 -18.14 -18.78
N HIS A 38 18.97 -17.41 -19.90
CA HIS A 38 19.32 -17.93 -21.22
C HIS A 38 20.80 -18.31 -21.34
N PHE A 39 21.69 -17.53 -20.74
CA PHE A 39 23.13 -17.88 -20.72
C PHE A 39 23.39 -19.19 -19.98
N LEU A 40 22.72 -19.43 -18.86
CA LEU A 40 22.91 -20.66 -18.08
C LEU A 40 22.30 -21.87 -18.75
N THR A 41 21.11 -21.76 -19.33
CA THR A 41 20.42 -22.86 -19.99
C THR A 41 21.03 -23.16 -21.35
N ASP A 42 21.21 -22.16 -22.21
CA ASP A 42 21.59 -22.37 -23.61
C ASP A 42 23.12 -22.56 -23.77
N SER A 43 23.94 -21.81 -23.02
CA SER A 43 25.40 -21.84 -23.17
C SER A 43 26.10 -22.79 -22.19
N ARG A 44 25.52 -23.01 -21.00
CA ARG A 44 26.14 -23.84 -19.95
C ARG A 44 25.42 -25.17 -19.71
N GLY A 45 24.27 -25.39 -20.34
CA GLY A 45 23.49 -26.63 -20.22
C GLY A 45 22.95 -26.88 -18.81
N TRP A 46 22.71 -25.82 -18.03
CA TRP A 46 22.10 -25.96 -16.72
C TRP A 46 20.63 -26.37 -16.83
N GLU A 47 20.16 -27.13 -15.84
CA GLU A 47 18.74 -27.38 -15.70
C GLU A 47 17.97 -26.08 -15.46
N GLU A 48 16.74 -26.01 -15.94
CA GLU A 48 15.90 -24.79 -15.90
C GLU A 48 15.71 -24.23 -14.49
N PHE A 49 15.52 -25.11 -13.49
CA PHE A 49 15.24 -24.68 -12.11
C PHE A 49 16.45 -23.98 -11.44
N PRO A 50 17.67 -24.53 -11.42
CA PRO A 50 18.85 -23.82 -10.90
C PRO A 50 19.16 -22.52 -11.65
N ALA A 51 18.97 -22.52 -12.98
CA ALA A 51 19.16 -21.33 -13.81
C ALA A 51 18.16 -20.22 -13.43
N LEU A 52 16.89 -20.58 -13.18
CA LEU A 52 15.84 -19.66 -12.75
C LEU A 52 16.13 -19.07 -11.35
N LEU A 53 16.56 -19.92 -10.41
CA LEU A 53 16.94 -19.47 -9.07
C LEU A 53 18.09 -18.46 -9.10
N LEU A 54 19.13 -18.74 -9.86
CA LEU A 54 20.30 -17.85 -9.96
C LEU A 54 19.97 -16.57 -10.71
N SER A 55 19.15 -16.63 -11.75
CA SER A 55 18.66 -15.43 -12.43
C SER A 55 17.81 -14.53 -11.54
N GLY A 56 17.01 -15.13 -10.64
CA GLY A 56 16.25 -14.42 -9.61
C GLY A 56 17.10 -13.73 -8.53
N ALA A 57 18.39 -14.00 -8.46
CA ALA A 57 19.27 -13.32 -7.51
C ALA A 57 19.47 -11.83 -7.84
N TRP A 58 19.32 -11.39 -9.09
CA TRP A 58 19.51 -9.99 -9.48
C TRP A 58 18.58 -9.01 -8.78
N PRO A 59 17.25 -9.19 -8.78
CA PRO A 59 16.33 -8.35 -8.01
C PRO A 59 16.59 -8.36 -6.51
N VAL A 60 17.02 -9.52 -5.97
CA VAL A 60 17.39 -9.64 -4.55
C VAL A 60 18.64 -8.81 -4.25
N LEU A 61 19.68 -8.91 -5.09
CA LEU A 61 20.91 -8.13 -4.97
C LEU A 61 20.61 -6.62 -5.06
N ASP A 62 19.79 -6.19 -6.02
CA ASP A 62 19.38 -4.78 -6.16
C ASP A 62 18.70 -4.29 -4.87
N THR A 63 17.78 -5.08 -4.32
CA THR A 63 17.10 -4.77 -3.06
C THR A 63 18.09 -4.69 -1.89
N VAL A 64 19.00 -5.65 -1.76
CA VAL A 64 20.01 -5.69 -0.69
C VAL A 64 20.96 -4.50 -0.80
N ILE A 65 21.44 -4.18 -1.99
CA ILE A 65 22.33 -3.02 -2.23
C ILE A 65 21.62 -1.72 -1.86
N HIS A 66 20.37 -1.56 -2.26
CA HIS A 66 19.58 -0.37 -1.92
C HIS A 66 19.34 -0.23 -0.41
N VAL A 67 19.07 -1.33 0.29
CA VAL A 67 18.90 -1.36 1.75
C VAL A 67 20.20 -0.98 2.46
N ILE A 68 21.35 -1.56 2.04
CA ILE A 68 22.66 -1.28 2.62
C ILE A 68 23.09 0.17 2.38
N TRP A 69 22.93 0.67 1.15
CA TRP A 69 23.38 2.01 0.78
C TRP A 69 22.55 3.13 1.40
N ARG A 70 21.22 2.95 1.47
CA ARG A 70 20.35 3.99 2.04
C ARG A 70 20.25 3.95 3.56
N ARG A 71 20.78 2.93 4.23
CA ARG A 71 20.72 2.71 5.70
C ARG A 71 19.31 2.92 6.32
N LYS A 72 18.28 2.94 5.49
CA LYS A 72 16.87 3.02 5.91
C LYS A 72 16.20 1.76 5.42
N VAL A 73 15.89 0.86 6.33
CA VAL A 73 15.09 -0.31 6.04
C VAL A 73 13.68 0.21 5.74
N ASP A 74 13.29 0.17 4.47
CA ASP A 74 11.91 0.45 4.08
C ASP A 74 11.08 -0.75 4.51
N GLU A 75 10.07 -0.52 5.35
CA GLU A 75 9.20 -1.59 5.85
C GLU A 75 8.51 -2.33 4.70
N PHE A 76 8.27 -1.65 3.57
CA PHE A 76 7.77 -2.28 2.36
C PHE A 76 8.78 -3.29 1.78
N ALA A 77 10.08 -2.96 1.78
CA ALA A 77 11.14 -3.87 1.34
C ALA A 77 11.23 -5.12 2.25
N VAL A 78 11.05 -4.95 3.57
CA VAL A 78 11.00 -6.09 4.51
C VAL A 78 9.84 -7.01 4.19
N VAL A 79 8.63 -6.48 4.00
CA VAL A 79 7.45 -7.27 3.65
C VAL A 79 7.66 -8.01 2.32
N THR A 80 8.21 -7.34 1.32
CA THR A 80 8.53 -7.94 0.02
C THR A 80 9.56 -9.06 0.17
N MET A 81 10.61 -8.86 0.96
CA MET A 81 11.64 -9.87 1.22
C MET A 81 11.05 -11.10 1.92
N VAL A 82 10.25 -10.90 2.96
CA VAL A 82 9.56 -12.00 3.66
C VAL A 82 8.67 -12.78 2.67
N PHE A 83 7.94 -12.08 1.82
CA PHE A 83 7.09 -12.72 0.82
C PHE A 83 7.90 -13.51 -0.22
N LEU A 84 9.03 -12.99 -0.68
CA LEU A 84 9.94 -13.71 -1.58
C LEU A 84 10.51 -14.97 -0.94
N VAL A 85 10.92 -14.89 0.32
CA VAL A 85 11.42 -16.06 1.07
C VAL A 85 10.32 -17.12 1.21
N ILE A 86 9.10 -16.72 1.57
CA ILE A 86 7.96 -17.64 1.63
C ILE A 86 7.72 -18.32 0.28
N THR A 87 7.72 -17.55 -0.81
CA THR A 87 7.53 -18.06 -2.17
C THR A 87 8.62 -19.06 -2.55
N ALA A 88 9.87 -18.75 -2.25
CA ALA A 88 10.99 -19.65 -2.51
C ALA A 88 10.87 -20.95 -1.71
N VAL A 89 10.57 -20.87 -0.41
CA VAL A 89 10.40 -22.05 0.45
C VAL A 89 9.25 -22.93 -0.04
N VAL A 90 8.08 -22.35 -0.32
CA VAL A 90 6.93 -23.08 -0.85
C VAL A 90 7.24 -23.70 -2.21
N GLY A 91 8.01 -23.02 -3.06
CA GLY A 91 8.46 -23.55 -4.35
C GLY A 91 9.32 -24.80 -4.25
N LEU A 92 10.18 -24.87 -3.22
CA LEU A 92 11.12 -25.99 -3.00
C LEU A 92 10.46 -27.24 -2.39
N VAL A 93 9.31 -27.12 -1.74
CA VAL A 93 8.66 -28.24 -1.03
C VAL A 93 7.75 -29.04 -1.96
N GLY A 94 7.88 -30.37 -1.96
CA GLY A 94 7.00 -31.31 -2.68
C GLY A 94 7.33 -31.52 -4.15
N ASP A 95 6.50 -32.27 -4.84
CA ASP A 95 6.67 -32.61 -6.25
C ASP A 95 6.39 -31.41 -7.20
N GLN A 96 6.80 -31.55 -8.47
CA GLN A 96 6.63 -30.52 -9.50
C GLN A 96 5.46 -30.83 -10.44
N SER A 97 4.49 -31.64 -10.02
CA SER A 97 3.30 -31.87 -10.83
C SER A 97 2.53 -30.57 -11.04
N ALA A 98 1.88 -30.43 -12.19
CA ALA A 98 1.13 -29.22 -12.52
C ALA A 98 0.04 -28.87 -11.47
N ARG A 99 -0.59 -29.89 -10.88
CA ARG A 99 -1.57 -29.66 -9.80
C ARG A 99 -0.90 -29.16 -8.52
N THR A 100 0.23 -29.74 -8.15
CA THR A 100 0.98 -29.30 -6.96
C THR A 100 1.48 -27.87 -7.12
N LEU A 101 1.93 -27.48 -8.32
CA LEU A 101 2.32 -26.11 -8.61
C LEU A 101 1.14 -25.12 -8.43
N LEU A 102 -0.05 -25.46 -8.91
CA LEU A 102 -1.26 -24.63 -8.72
C LEU A 102 -1.66 -24.49 -7.26
N ILE A 103 -1.50 -25.56 -6.45
CA ILE A 103 -1.77 -25.53 -5.02
C ILE A 103 -0.71 -24.68 -4.31
N LYS A 104 0.58 -24.83 -4.64
CA LYS A 104 1.67 -24.00 -4.10
C LYS A 104 1.40 -22.52 -4.32
N ASP A 105 0.99 -22.16 -5.52
CA ASP A 105 0.63 -20.80 -5.89
C ASP A 105 -0.54 -20.25 -5.05
N SER A 106 -1.54 -21.10 -4.81
CA SER A 106 -2.67 -20.76 -3.94
C SER A 106 -2.25 -20.59 -2.48
N VAL A 107 -1.32 -21.42 -1.98
CA VAL A 107 -0.76 -21.31 -0.62
C VAL A 107 -0.02 -19.98 -0.47
N VAL A 108 0.81 -19.59 -1.43
CA VAL A 108 1.54 -18.30 -1.40
C VAL A 108 0.55 -17.13 -1.34
N THR A 109 -0.48 -17.14 -2.17
CA THR A 109 -1.52 -16.10 -2.18
C THR A 109 -2.30 -16.06 -0.86
N GLY A 110 -2.67 -17.23 -0.34
CA GLY A 110 -3.35 -17.35 0.94
C GLY A 110 -2.50 -16.85 2.11
N LEU A 111 -1.20 -17.16 2.13
CA LEU A 111 -0.26 -16.66 3.13
C LEU A 111 -0.13 -15.12 3.06
N PHE A 112 -0.14 -14.54 1.87
CA PHE A 112 -0.20 -13.09 1.73
C PHE A 112 -1.48 -12.52 2.33
N GLY A 113 -2.63 -13.13 2.09
CA GLY A 113 -3.89 -12.74 2.71
C GLY A 113 -3.85 -12.83 4.24
N VAL A 114 -3.31 -13.92 4.79
CA VAL A 114 -3.12 -14.11 6.23
C VAL A 114 -2.15 -13.06 6.79
N LEU A 115 -1.06 -12.76 6.09
CA LEU A 115 -0.11 -11.70 6.47
C LEU A 115 -0.81 -10.34 6.54
N CYS A 116 -1.64 -9.98 5.55
CA CYS A 116 -2.46 -8.77 5.59
C CYS A 116 -3.31 -8.73 6.88
N LEU A 117 -4.03 -9.80 7.20
CA LEU A 117 -4.86 -9.87 8.39
C LEU A 117 -4.05 -9.80 9.69
N ALA A 118 -2.90 -10.48 9.74
CA ALA A 118 -2.00 -10.45 10.90
C ALA A 118 -1.48 -9.03 11.16
N THR A 119 -1.22 -8.23 10.13
CA THR A 119 -0.77 -6.84 10.28
C THR A 119 -1.84 -5.92 10.89
N LEU A 120 -3.10 -6.32 10.94
CA LEU A 120 -4.14 -5.58 11.66
C LEU A 120 -3.90 -5.54 13.18
N LEU A 121 -3.16 -6.51 13.73
CA LEU A 121 -2.73 -6.55 15.12
C LEU A 121 -1.56 -5.58 15.38
N ALA A 122 -0.85 -5.15 14.34
CA ALA A 122 0.24 -4.19 14.45
C ALA A 122 -0.27 -2.76 14.65
N LYS A 123 0.62 -1.87 15.10
CA LYS A 123 0.30 -0.44 15.24
C LYS A 123 -0.17 0.18 13.92
N ARG A 124 0.43 -0.23 12.80
CA ARG A 124 0.10 0.25 11.45
C ARG A 124 -0.11 -0.96 10.53
N PRO A 125 -1.25 -1.07 9.84
CA PRO A 125 -1.56 -2.20 8.97
C PRO A 125 -0.78 -2.12 7.65
N LEU A 126 -0.73 -3.24 6.92
CA LEU A 126 0.05 -3.38 5.70
C LEU A 126 -0.28 -2.31 4.65
N MET A 127 -1.57 -1.99 4.45
CA MET A 127 -1.99 -0.96 3.48
C MET A 127 -1.48 0.44 3.81
N PHE A 128 -1.12 0.74 5.05
CA PHE A 128 -0.44 1.98 5.40
C PHE A 128 0.93 2.08 4.70
N TYR A 129 1.71 1.01 4.71
CA TYR A 129 3.04 0.96 4.09
C TYR A 129 2.97 0.93 2.57
N PHE A 130 2.01 0.20 2.00
CA PHE A 130 1.73 0.22 0.57
C PHE A 130 1.30 1.62 0.11
N GLY A 131 0.32 2.22 0.79
CA GLY A 131 -0.13 3.57 0.50
C GLY A 131 1.00 4.58 0.58
N ARG A 132 1.87 4.50 1.59
CA ARG A 132 3.05 5.34 1.72
C ARG A 132 3.98 5.22 0.50
N LYS A 133 4.24 3.99 0.03
CA LYS A 133 5.11 3.75 -1.12
C LYS A 133 4.61 4.39 -2.40
N PHE A 134 3.29 4.39 -2.63
CA PHE A 134 2.68 4.93 -3.84
C PHE A 134 2.26 6.41 -3.74
N ALA A 135 1.98 6.89 -2.53
CA ALA A 135 1.54 8.27 -2.30
C ALA A 135 2.68 9.25 -2.03
N THR A 136 3.89 8.76 -1.74
CA THR A 136 5.06 9.60 -1.45
C THR A 136 6.13 9.41 -2.52
N ASP A 137 6.95 10.44 -2.73
CA ASP A 137 8.13 10.40 -3.62
C ASP A 137 9.39 9.81 -2.94
N GLY A 138 9.27 9.34 -1.70
CA GLY A 138 10.36 8.77 -0.90
C GLY A 138 11.25 9.83 -0.23
N THR A 139 10.94 11.13 -0.33
CA THR A 139 11.63 12.18 0.44
C THR A 139 11.29 12.08 1.92
N ALA A 140 12.15 12.62 2.80
CA ALA A 140 11.90 12.64 4.23
C ALA A 140 10.64 13.45 4.56
N GLU A 141 10.41 14.54 3.82
CA GLU A 141 9.28 15.44 4.01
C GLU A 141 7.95 14.77 3.65
N SER A 142 7.84 14.15 2.45
CA SER A 142 6.63 13.45 2.02
C SER A 142 6.34 12.22 2.88
N THR A 143 7.38 11.54 3.35
CA THR A 143 7.24 10.42 4.29
C THR A 143 6.75 10.89 5.67
N ALA A 144 7.26 12.02 6.17
CA ALA A 144 6.81 12.61 7.43
C ALA A 144 5.35 13.08 7.33
N TRP A 145 4.99 13.72 6.21
CA TRP A 145 3.60 14.10 5.92
C TRP A 145 2.66 12.89 5.98
N TRP A 146 2.97 11.81 5.24
CA TRP A 146 2.16 10.57 5.26
C TRP A 146 2.04 9.97 6.66
N ASN A 147 3.16 9.92 7.39
CA ASN A 147 3.18 9.42 8.77
C ASN A 147 2.32 10.29 9.71
N GLY A 148 2.26 11.59 9.46
CA GLY A 148 1.43 12.54 10.20
C GLY A 148 -0.07 12.29 10.00
N LEU A 149 -0.50 11.76 8.86
CA LEU A 149 -1.91 11.41 8.62
C LEU A 149 -2.43 10.34 9.59
N TRP A 150 -1.54 9.57 10.22
CA TRP A 150 -1.92 8.56 11.20
C TRP A 150 -2.58 9.12 12.47
N GLN A 151 -2.43 10.41 12.77
CA GLN A 151 -3.13 11.07 13.87
C GLN A 151 -4.65 11.11 13.66
N TYR A 152 -5.12 11.13 12.41
CA TYR A 152 -6.54 11.21 12.07
C TYR A 152 -7.23 9.85 12.14
N GLU A 153 -8.32 9.77 12.90
CA GLU A 153 -9.05 8.52 13.11
C GLU A 153 -9.66 7.97 11.80
N GLY A 154 -10.21 8.84 10.96
CA GLY A 154 -10.74 8.47 9.66
C GLY A 154 -9.70 7.79 8.77
N PHE A 155 -8.47 8.31 8.73
CA PHE A 155 -7.37 7.72 7.98
C PHE A 155 -6.97 6.34 8.53
N ARG A 156 -6.85 6.18 9.85
CA ARG A 156 -6.58 4.88 10.49
C ARG A 156 -7.62 3.85 10.13
N THR A 157 -8.90 4.23 10.23
CA THR A 157 -10.03 3.35 9.91
C THR A 157 -10.02 2.95 8.44
N THR A 158 -9.74 3.87 7.54
CA THR A 158 -9.61 3.60 6.09
C THR A 158 -8.51 2.61 5.81
N MET A 159 -7.30 2.81 6.35
CA MET A 159 -6.16 1.90 6.16
C MET A 159 -6.43 0.50 6.73
N ARG A 160 -7.06 0.41 7.90
CA ARG A 160 -7.44 -0.88 8.51
C ARG A 160 -8.51 -1.60 7.69
N ARG A 161 -9.55 -0.91 7.22
CA ARG A 161 -10.59 -1.50 6.36
C ARG A 161 -10.02 -1.98 5.03
N MET A 162 -9.15 -1.19 4.40
CA MET A 162 -8.46 -1.62 3.18
C MET A 162 -7.65 -2.89 3.42
N THR A 163 -6.87 -2.96 4.49
CA THR A 163 -6.09 -4.15 4.82
C THR A 163 -6.97 -5.37 5.08
N LEU A 164 -8.08 -5.20 5.79
CA LEU A 164 -9.04 -6.26 6.05
C LEU A 164 -9.62 -6.82 4.74
N VAL A 165 -10.11 -5.94 3.86
CA VAL A 165 -10.72 -6.36 2.58
C VAL A 165 -9.71 -7.08 1.70
N TRP A 166 -8.49 -6.57 1.58
CA TRP A 166 -7.42 -7.23 0.83
C TRP A 166 -7.08 -8.59 1.43
N GLY A 167 -6.90 -8.69 2.75
CA GLY A 167 -6.60 -9.94 3.42
C GLY A 167 -7.67 -10.99 3.24
N VAL A 168 -8.93 -10.64 3.48
CA VAL A 168 -10.08 -11.54 3.32
C VAL A 168 -10.24 -11.98 1.86
N ALA A 169 -10.12 -11.04 0.91
CA ALA A 169 -10.26 -11.35 -0.51
C ALA A 169 -9.21 -12.36 -0.99
N TYR A 170 -7.94 -12.20 -0.59
CA TYR A 170 -6.88 -13.15 -0.97
C TYR A 170 -7.00 -14.50 -0.27
N VAL A 171 -7.46 -14.54 0.99
CA VAL A 171 -7.74 -15.83 1.66
C VAL A 171 -8.88 -16.56 0.95
N ILE A 172 -9.97 -15.88 0.64
CA ILE A 172 -11.11 -16.48 -0.08
C ILE A 172 -10.67 -16.95 -1.47
N GLU A 173 -9.94 -16.11 -2.21
CA GLU A 173 -9.42 -16.45 -3.55
C GLU A 173 -8.55 -17.71 -3.50
N ALA A 174 -7.63 -17.80 -2.55
CA ALA A 174 -6.77 -18.96 -2.37
C ALA A 174 -7.57 -20.23 -2.06
N LEU A 175 -8.55 -20.15 -1.16
CA LEU A 175 -9.42 -21.27 -0.83
C LEU A 175 -10.24 -21.74 -2.03
N VAL A 176 -10.87 -20.82 -2.76
CA VAL A 176 -11.64 -21.13 -3.96
C VAL A 176 -10.74 -21.79 -5.01
N ARG A 177 -9.53 -21.29 -5.21
CA ARG A 177 -8.57 -21.85 -6.16
C ARG A 177 -8.11 -23.25 -5.78
N VAL A 178 -7.88 -23.52 -4.48
CA VAL A 178 -7.58 -24.87 -3.99
C VAL A 178 -8.77 -25.81 -4.30
N VAL A 179 -9.99 -25.44 -3.95
CA VAL A 179 -11.18 -26.25 -4.21
C VAL A 179 -11.33 -26.52 -5.73
N LEU A 180 -11.18 -25.50 -6.56
CA LEU A 180 -11.26 -25.65 -8.03
C LEU A 180 -10.17 -26.57 -8.57
N SER A 181 -8.95 -26.56 -8.00
CA SER A 181 -7.86 -27.43 -8.46
C SER A 181 -8.15 -28.92 -8.25
N TYR A 182 -9.08 -29.28 -7.35
CA TYR A 182 -9.57 -30.64 -7.16
C TYR A 182 -10.84 -30.95 -7.98
N SER A 183 -11.62 -29.93 -8.32
CA SER A 183 -12.94 -30.10 -8.98
C SER A 183 -12.86 -30.00 -10.50
N VAL A 184 -11.83 -29.33 -11.05
CA VAL A 184 -11.65 -29.06 -12.47
C VAL A 184 -10.39 -29.77 -12.97
N ASN A 185 -10.35 -30.09 -14.29
CA ASN A 185 -9.14 -30.69 -14.85
C ASN A 185 -7.97 -29.68 -14.88
N THR A 186 -6.75 -30.21 -14.78
CA THR A 186 -5.53 -29.41 -14.68
C THR A 186 -5.33 -28.46 -15.86
N LYS A 187 -5.71 -28.86 -17.09
CA LYS A 187 -5.57 -28.01 -18.30
C LYS A 187 -6.44 -26.75 -18.20
N THR A 188 -7.68 -26.90 -17.75
CA THR A 188 -8.59 -25.76 -17.51
C THR A 188 -8.08 -24.89 -16.37
N MET A 189 -7.55 -25.49 -15.29
CA MET A 189 -7.08 -24.77 -14.13
C MET A 189 -5.86 -23.90 -14.44
N VAL A 190 -4.96 -24.33 -15.33
CA VAL A 190 -3.82 -23.52 -15.80
C VAL A 190 -4.27 -22.21 -16.44
N VAL A 191 -5.42 -22.20 -17.11
CA VAL A 191 -5.99 -20.98 -17.70
C VAL A 191 -6.78 -20.15 -16.68
N VAL A 192 -7.55 -20.80 -15.83
CA VAL A 192 -8.44 -20.14 -14.87
C VAL A 192 -7.64 -19.47 -13.74
N SER A 193 -6.54 -20.10 -13.28
CA SER A 193 -5.76 -19.60 -12.14
C SER A 193 -5.22 -18.17 -12.33
N PRO A 194 -4.54 -17.83 -13.44
CA PRO A 194 -4.11 -16.45 -13.69
C PRO A 194 -5.28 -15.45 -13.77
N ILE A 195 -6.39 -15.86 -14.41
CA ILE A 195 -7.58 -15.00 -14.55
C ILE A 195 -8.14 -14.65 -13.15
N MET A 196 -8.19 -15.61 -12.24
CA MET A 196 -8.64 -15.38 -10.88
C MET A 196 -7.73 -14.41 -10.14
N VAL A 197 -6.40 -14.63 -10.15
CA VAL A 197 -5.42 -13.78 -9.47
C VAL A 197 -5.50 -12.35 -9.98
N TYR A 198 -5.37 -12.15 -11.29
CA TYR A 198 -5.39 -10.82 -11.88
C TYR A 198 -6.76 -10.15 -11.80
N GLY A 199 -7.84 -10.93 -11.89
CA GLY A 199 -9.20 -10.45 -11.72
C GLY A 199 -9.45 -9.91 -10.32
N VAL A 200 -9.05 -10.64 -9.28
CA VAL A 200 -9.14 -10.20 -7.89
C VAL A 200 -8.24 -8.99 -7.66
N LEU A 201 -7.01 -9.00 -8.16
CA LEU A 201 -6.09 -7.87 -8.05
C LEU A 201 -6.68 -6.59 -8.67
N ALA A 202 -7.20 -6.69 -9.89
CA ALA A 202 -7.83 -5.56 -10.59
C ALA A 202 -9.06 -5.05 -9.84
N ALA A 203 -9.93 -5.94 -9.37
CA ALA A 203 -11.12 -5.59 -8.60
C ALA A 203 -10.75 -4.87 -7.30
N LEU A 204 -9.77 -5.39 -6.56
CA LEU A 204 -9.26 -4.76 -5.33
C LEU A 204 -8.60 -3.41 -5.61
N GLY A 205 -7.85 -3.28 -6.70
CA GLY A 205 -7.23 -2.02 -7.12
C GLY A 205 -8.28 -0.93 -7.40
N VAL A 206 -9.28 -1.25 -8.22
CA VAL A 206 -10.40 -0.35 -8.52
C VAL A 206 -11.16 0.01 -7.25
N TRP A 207 -11.52 -0.98 -6.44
CA TRP A 207 -12.20 -0.75 -5.17
C TRP A 207 -11.40 0.17 -4.24
N THR A 208 -10.10 -0.05 -4.10
CA THR A 208 -9.19 0.76 -3.28
C THR A 208 -9.17 2.21 -3.74
N ALA A 209 -9.09 2.44 -5.06
CA ALA A 209 -9.11 3.79 -5.63
C ALA A 209 -10.46 4.51 -5.37
N LEU A 210 -11.57 3.82 -5.56
CA LEU A 210 -12.91 4.37 -5.33
C LEU A 210 -13.16 4.62 -3.83
N TYR A 211 -12.79 3.67 -2.99
CA TYR A 211 -12.95 3.78 -1.54
C TYR A 211 -12.08 4.90 -0.97
N GLY A 212 -10.83 5.02 -1.44
CA GLY A 212 -9.93 6.11 -1.05
C GLY A 212 -10.49 7.49 -1.39
N LYS A 213 -11.01 7.68 -2.62
CA LYS A 213 -11.66 8.93 -3.03
C LYS A 213 -12.88 9.28 -2.18
N ARG A 214 -13.73 8.28 -1.87
CA ARG A 214 -14.90 8.49 -1.02
C ARG A 214 -14.51 8.89 0.40
N SER A 215 -13.50 8.22 0.97
CA SER A 215 -13.01 8.52 2.32
C SER A 215 -12.40 9.91 2.42
N GLN A 216 -11.72 10.39 1.37
CA GLN A 216 -11.23 11.77 1.29
C GLN A 216 -12.37 12.78 1.25
N ALA A 217 -13.35 12.58 0.38
CA ALA A 217 -14.51 13.47 0.27
C ALA A 217 -15.33 13.54 1.57
N GLU A 218 -15.47 12.41 2.28
CA GLU A 218 -16.11 12.38 3.60
C GLU A 218 -15.29 13.16 4.66
N GLY A 219 -13.96 13.06 4.61
CA GLY A 219 -13.06 13.82 5.47
C GLY A 219 -13.21 15.34 5.25
N GLU A 220 -13.19 15.78 4.00
CA GLU A 220 -13.36 17.19 3.62
C GLU A 220 -14.74 17.75 4.05
N ARG A 221 -15.81 16.96 3.90
CA ARG A 221 -17.15 17.34 4.36
C ARG A 221 -17.21 17.53 5.87
N ARG A 222 -16.64 16.59 6.64
CA ARG A 222 -16.62 16.69 8.12
C ARG A 222 -15.81 17.91 8.59
N GLU A 223 -14.70 18.22 7.92
CA GLU A 223 -13.93 19.43 8.21
C GLU A 223 -14.70 20.70 7.89
N ALA A 224 -15.42 20.75 6.77
CA ALA A 224 -16.25 21.88 6.41
C ALA A 224 -17.43 22.08 7.40
N GLU A 225 -18.08 20.98 7.80
CA GLU A 225 -19.17 21.02 8.79
C GLU A 225 -18.65 21.48 10.16
N ALA A 226 -17.48 20.99 10.61
CA ALA A 226 -16.86 21.41 11.87
C ALA A 226 -16.49 22.90 11.85
N LYS A 227 -15.98 23.42 10.74
CA LYS A 227 -15.70 24.85 10.57
C LYS A 227 -16.98 25.68 10.62
N ALA A 228 -18.02 25.29 9.90
CA ALA A 228 -19.30 26.00 9.90
C ALA A 228 -19.92 26.03 11.32
N GLN A 229 -19.83 24.93 12.07
CA GLN A 229 -20.31 24.87 13.45
C GLN A 229 -19.49 25.78 14.38
N ALA A 230 -18.16 25.83 14.23
CA ALA A 230 -17.30 26.68 15.02
C ALA A 230 -17.58 28.18 14.75
N GLU A 231 -17.77 28.55 13.48
CA GLU A 231 -18.14 29.92 13.09
C GLU A 231 -19.53 30.33 13.61
N ALA A 232 -20.52 29.43 13.53
CA ALA A 232 -21.85 29.66 14.08
C ALA A 232 -21.82 29.80 15.63
N GLY A 233 -20.98 28.98 16.30
CA GLY A 233 -20.80 29.07 17.75
C GLY A 233 -20.15 30.39 18.17
N ALA A 234 -19.08 30.80 17.50
CA ALA A 234 -18.42 32.09 17.75
C ALA A 234 -19.36 33.29 17.50
N GLY A 235 -20.15 33.25 16.42
CA GLY A 235 -21.14 34.29 16.15
C GLY A 235 -22.27 34.37 17.24
N SER A 236 -22.68 33.22 17.78
CA SER A 236 -23.66 33.15 18.86
C SER A 236 -23.10 33.68 20.19
N GLU A 237 -21.82 33.42 20.50
CA GLU A 237 -21.13 33.95 21.69
C GLU A 237 -20.96 35.47 21.60
N ALA A 238 -20.47 35.99 20.47
CA ALA A 238 -20.35 37.43 20.22
C ALA A 238 -21.68 38.17 20.35
N ALA A 239 -22.77 37.59 19.82
CA ALA A 239 -24.13 38.16 19.92
C ALA A 239 -24.68 38.11 21.36
N ARG A 240 -24.19 37.19 22.21
CA ARG A 240 -24.56 37.14 23.65
C ARG A 240 -23.74 38.14 24.48
N GLU A 241 -22.49 38.36 24.15
CA GLU A 241 -21.62 39.37 24.80
C GLU A 241 -22.15 40.79 24.52
N ASP A 242 -22.52 41.10 23.26
CA ASP A 242 -23.13 42.39 22.87
C ASP A 242 -24.44 42.68 23.59
N ARG A 243 -25.23 41.64 23.89
CA ARG A 243 -26.48 41.78 24.67
C ARG A 243 -26.25 41.87 26.17
N SER A 244 -25.09 41.47 26.69
CA SER A 244 -24.78 41.49 28.13
C SER A 244 -24.07 42.74 28.58
N GLU A 245 -23.63 43.61 27.66
CA GLU A 245 -23.14 44.94 28.02
C GLU A 245 -24.31 45.82 28.47
N PRO A 246 -24.48 46.13 29.80
CA PRO A 246 -25.58 46.93 30.27
C PRO A 246 -25.38 48.39 29.90
N ALA A 247 -26.44 49.04 29.52
CA ALA A 247 -26.56 50.51 29.38
C ALA A 247 -26.23 51.22 30.69
N GLU A 248 -24.99 51.16 31.17
CA GLU A 248 -24.52 51.93 32.33
C GLU A 248 -24.10 53.37 32.02
N ALA A 249 -24.28 53.85 30.81
CA ALA A 249 -23.91 55.23 30.39
C ALA A 249 -25.06 56.28 30.59
N GLY A 250 -26.07 56.04 31.42
CA GLY A 250 -27.23 56.90 31.50
C GLY A 250 -27.61 57.46 32.89
N ARG A 251 -26.75 57.40 33.90
CA ARG A 251 -27.03 58.04 35.24
C ARG A 251 -25.85 58.83 35.76
N GLY A 252 -25.69 60.00 35.24
CA GLY A 252 -24.70 60.96 35.77
C GLY A 252 -24.97 62.36 35.28
N GLY A 253 -25.80 63.11 36.00
CA GLY A 253 -25.88 64.53 35.69
C GLY A 253 -27.24 65.16 36.01
N ALA A 254 -27.56 65.40 37.27
CA ALA A 254 -28.41 66.48 37.62
C ALA A 254 -27.66 67.36 38.64
N PRO A 255 -27.44 68.68 38.36
CA PRO A 255 -26.90 69.59 39.33
C PRO A 255 -28.08 70.22 40.11
N ALA A 256 -27.83 70.36 41.40
CA ALA A 256 -28.57 71.31 42.26
C ALA A 256 -27.67 72.46 42.62
#